data_3569b7e6829e31202d0be413656413fa
#
_entry.id   3569b7e6829e31202d0be413656413fa
#
_cell.length_a   1.000
_cell.length_b   1.000
_cell.length_c   1.000
_cell.angle_alpha   90.00
_cell.angle_beta   90.00
_cell.angle_gamma   90.00
#
_symmetry.space_group_name_H-M   'P 1'
#
loop_
_entity.id
_entity.type
_entity.pdbx_description
1 polymer ?
#
loop_
_entity_poly.entity_id
_entity_poly.type
_entity_poly.pdbx_seq_one_letter_code
_entity_poly.pdbx_strand_id
1 'polypeptide(L)'
;MDVRGKISLAPLAGITDTYFRRVCKWFGVDFTYSELISADGLYRNSKKTFLLTNFSEEERPFGIQIFGKDPEILSNATMKLNELLPDFIDINLGCSVKKVVKQGYGSALLKDFRNLKDAIISVVSSTRLPVSCKMRLGYNVDKGVKIAQILQDCGVSFIAVHGRVATSLFSGKSDWESIKKIKENVNIPVIGNGDIKTPEEALSLWEESKVDGIMIGRASLGNPWIFKQVKDLIKNGKYEKPTLEERVNVLRQHYKLATDDGKKKENIYIMRKHFHWYLKGVKNIKMFKERINRTTDYSEIMEILDRIEKNG
;
A
#
# COMPACT_ATOMS: atom_id res chain seq x y z
N MET A 1 -4.07 17.20 5.02
CA MET A 1 -2.87 16.59 4.39
C MET A 1 -2.93 16.90 2.89
N ASP A 2 -1.88 17.47 2.31
CA ASP A 2 -1.80 17.67 0.85
C ASP A 2 -1.06 16.49 0.20
N VAL A 3 -1.69 15.88 -0.79
CA VAL A 3 -1.18 14.71 -1.53
C VAL A 3 -0.70 15.06 -2.95
N ARG A 4 -0.79 16.34 -3.35
CA ARG A 4 -0.35 16.81 -4.67
C ARG A 4 1.16 16.72 -4.78
N GLY A 5 1.63 16.23 -5.92
CA GLY A 5 3.06 16.01 -6.17
C GLY A 5 3.67 14.86 -5.33
N LYS A 6 2.85 13.98 -4.72
CA LYS A 6 3.31 12.95 -3.80
C LYS A 6 3.28 11.55 -4.40
N ILE A 7 4.22 10.71 -3.95
CA ILE A 7 4.33 9.30 -4.30
C ILE A 7 4.06 8.47 -3.05
N SER A 8 3.06 7.61 -3.09
CA SER A 8 2.68 6.76 -1.96
C SER A 8 2.93 5.28 -2.20
N LEU A 9 3.11 4.54 -1.09
CA LEU A 9 3.13 3.08 -1.10
C LEU A 9 1.70 2.55 -1.00
N ALA A 10 1.33 1.64 -1.92
CA ALA A 10 0.01 1.01 -1.86
C ALA A 10 -0.12 0.06 -0.66
N PRO A 11 -1.28 0.00 0.01
CA PRO A 11 -1.55 -1.01 1.03
C PRO A 11 -1.58 -2.41 0.40
N LEU A 12 -0.73 -3.31 0.87
CA LEU A 12 -0.60 -4.69 0.40
C LEU A 12 -0.68 -5.64 1.60
N ALA A 13 -1.80 -6.36 1.74
CA ALA A 13 -2.04 -7.28 2.86
C ALA A 13 -0.94 -8.33 3.00
N GLY A 14 -0.42 -8.50 4.21
CA GLY A 14 0.69 -9.38 4.53
C GLY A 14 2.05 -8.89 4.03
N ILE A 15 2.19 -7.64 3.57
CA ILE A 15 3.42 -7.13 2.95
C ILE A 15 3.80 -5.76 3.50
N THR A 16 2.86 -4.82 3.53
CA THR A 16 3.14 -3.44 3.97
C THR A 16 3.01 -3.29 5.48
N ASP A 17 3.71 -4.19 6.20
CA ASP A 17 3.90 -4.08 7.64
C ASP A 17 4.79 -2.86 7.99
N THR A 18 4.91 -2.56 9.29
CA THR A 18 5.70 -1.41 9.75
C THR A 18 7.16 -1.48 9.26
N TYR A 19 7.75 -2.66 9.17
CA TYR A 19 9.14 -2.83 8.78
C TYR A 19 9.35 -2.45 7.32
N PHE A 20 8.51 -2.94 6.41
CA PHE A 20 8.60 -2.61 5.00
C PHE A 20 8.23 -1.14 4.72
N ARG A 21 7.24 -0.57 5.41
CA ARG A 21 6.90 0.85 5.28
C ARG A 21 8.08 1.75 5.67
N ARG A 22 8.76 1.45 6.79
CA ARG A 22 9.97 2.17 7.24
C ARG A 22 11.09 2.07 6.20
N VAL A 23 11.35 0.89 5.65
CA VAL A 23 12.31 0.74 4.55
C VAL A 23 11.93 1.62 3.35
N CYS A 24 10.67 1.66 2.95
CA CYS A 24 10.23 2.55 1.86
C CYS A 24 10.42 4.04 2.21
N LYS A 25 10.29 4.43 3.50
CA LYS A 25 10.59 5.80 3.95
C LYS A 25 12.06 6.17 3.78
N TRP A 26 12.99 5.25 3.99
CA TRP A 26 14.42 5.49 3.72
C TRP A 26 14.69 5.87 2.26
N PHE A 27 13.83 5.42 1.34
CA PHE A 27 13.90 5.71 -0.09
C PHE A 27 12.91 6.79 -0.55
N GLY A 28 12.40 7.59 0.40
CA GLY A 28 11.69 8.81 0.10
C GLY A 28 10.24 8.65 -0.34
N VAL A 29 9.56 7.54 0.01
CA VAL A 29 8.10 7.49 -0.13
C VAL A 29 7.48 8.62 0.70
N ASP A 30 6.54 9.38 0.12
CA ASP A 30 6.01 10.54 0.81
C ASP A 30 5.06 10.17 1.93
N PHE A 31 4.17 9.20 1.70
CA PHE A 31 3.28 8.68 2.74
C PHE A 31 2.91 7.21 2.49
N THR A 32 2.47 6.56 3.56
CA THR A 32 2.19 5.13 3.56
C THR A 32 0.83 4.83 4.18
N TYR A 33 0.38 3.59 3.99
CA TYR A 33 -0.86 3.06 4.55
C TYR A 33 -0.56 1.82 5.39
N SER A 34 -1.40 1.56 6.39
CA SER A 34 -1.41 0.26 7.06
C SER A 34 -1.77 -0.87 6.07
N GLU A 35 -1.63 -2.10 6.51
CA GLU A 35 -2.32 -3.21 5.88
C GLU A 35 -3.84 -3.05 6.02
N LEU A 36 -4.59 -3.92 5.35
CA LEU A 36 -6.05 -3.93 5.37
C LEU A 36 -6.59 -4.37 6.75
N ILE A 37 -7.25 -3.48 7.48
CA ILE A 37 -7.73 -3.68 8.85
C ILE A 37 -9.26 -3.82 8.89
N SER A 38 -9.75 -4.88 9.55
CA SER A 38 -11.18 -5.11 9.71
C SER A 38 -11.80 -4.16 10.72
N ALA A 39 -12.80 -3.37 10.30
CA ALA A 39 -13.60 -2.54 11.20
C ALA A 39 -14.34 -3.40 12.24
N ASP A 40 -14.87 -4.56 11.84
CA ASP A 40 -15.48 -5.55 12.77
C ASP A 40 -14.47 -6.04 13.82
N GLY A 41 -13.21 -6.24 13.42
CA GLY A 41 -12.16 -6.63 14.35
C GLY A 41 -11.83 -5.56 15.38
N LEU A 42 -11.78 -4.30 14.96
CA LEU A 42 -11.62 -3.14 15.86
C LEU A 42 -12.84 -2.98 16.77
N TYR A 43 -14.03 -3.05 16.20
CA TYR A 43 -15.28 -2.98 16.96
C TYR A 43 -15.30 -3.98 18.13
N ARG A 44 -14.92 -5.23 17.87
CA ARG A 44 -14.86 -6.33 18.84
C ARG A 44 -13.59 -6.34 19.71
N ASN A 45 -12.76 -5.35 19.68
CA ASN A 45 -11.51 -5.25 20.44
C ASN A 45 -10.53 -6.43 20.18
N SER A 46 -10.46 -6.93 18.95
CA SER A 46 -9.54 -8.02 18.61
C SER A 46 -8.08 -7.58 18.73
N LYS A 47 -7.32 -8.17 19.67
CA LYS A 47 -5.90 -7.89 19.87
C LYS A 47 -5.08 -8.03 18.59
N LYS A 48 -5.35 -9.07 17.77
CA LYS A 48 -4.67 -9.29 16.49
C LYS A 48 -4.95 -8.16 15.49
N THR A 49 -6.17 -7.61 15.49
CA THR A 49 -6.54 -6.51 14.62
C THR A 49 -5.85 -5.21 15.06
N PHE A 50 -5.79 -4.94 16.36
CA PHE A 50 -5.08 -3.78 16.88
C PHE A 50 -3.57 -3.83 16.62
N LEU A 51 -2.93 -4.99 16.58
CA LEU A 51 -1.52 -5.09 16.20
C LEU A 51 -1.23 -4.56 14.79
N LEU A 52 -2.20 -4.62 13.87
CA LEU A 52 -2.06 -4.09 12.51
C LEU A 52 -2.14 -2.55 12.45
N THR A 53 -2.62 -1.90 13.50
CA THR A 53 -2.67 -0.43 13.57
C THR A 53 -1.34 0.19 14.02
N ASN A 54 -0.38 -0.62 14.48
CA ASN A 54 0.90 -0.14 14.97
C ASN A 54 1.71 0.54 13.87
N PHE A 55 2.27 1.68 14.19
CA PHE A 55 3.19 2.44 13.36
C PHE A 55 4.20 3.21 14.23
N SER A 56 5.28 3.67 13.63
CA SER A 56 6.27 4.53 14.25
C SER A 56 6.23 5.94 13.66
N GLU A 57 6.76 6.93 14.38
CA GLU A 57 6.83 8.32 13.90
C GLU A 57 7.60 8.46 12.56
N GLU A 58 8.56 7.57 12.30
CA GLU A 58 9.30 7.55 11.02
C GLU A 58 8.42 7.26 9.81
N GLU A 59 7.25 6.65 10.01
CA GLU A 59 6.33 6.28 8.93
C GLU A 59 5.42 7.42 8.50
N ARG A 60 5.38 8.51 9.27
CA ARG A 60 4.52 9.67 8.99
C ARG A 60 4.94 10.41 7.69
N PRO A 61 3.98 10.97 6.95
CA PRO A 61 2.54 10.81 7.11
C PRO A 61 2.07 9.38 6.87
N PHE A 62 1.18 8.89 7.75
CA PHE A 62 0.72 7.52 7.77
C PHE A 62 -0.81 7.43 7.92
N GLY A 63 -1.45 6.63 7.07
CA GLY A 63 -2.88 6.38 7.11
C GLY A 63 -3.23 4.97 7.57
N ILE A 64 -4.29 4.84 8.36
CA ILE A 64 -4.83 3.54 8.73
C ILE A 64 -5.95 3.18 7.76
N GLN A 65 -5.78 2.08 7.01
CA GLN A 65 -6.78 1.60 6.07
C GLN A 65 -7.72 0.59 6.72
N ILE A 66 -9.01 0.89 6.73
CA ILE A 66 -10.06 0.00 7.25
C ILE A 66 -10.96 -0.53 6.13
N PHE A 67 -11.61 -1.66 6.38
CA PHE A 67 -12.70 -2.18 5.57
C PHE A 67 -13.86 -2.64 6.45
N GLY A 68 -15.06 -2.39 5.99
CA GLY A 68 -16.33 -2.73 6.61
C GLY A 68 -17.47 -2.39 5.66
N LYS A 69 -18.71 -2.60 6.09
CA LYS A 69 -19.92 -2.21 5.33
C LYS A 69 -21.00 -1.60 6.24
N ASP A 70 -20.97 -1.95 7.50
CA ASP A 70 -21.95 -1.50 8.49
C ASP A 70 -21.55 -0.12 9.02
N PRO A 71 -22.43 0.91 8.88
CA PRO A 71 -22.13 2.28 9.29
C PRO A 71 -21.80 2.41 10.78
N GLU A 72 -22.50 1.70 11.67
CA GLU A 72 -22.28 1.77 13.11
C GLU A 72 -20.92 1.18 13.48
N ILE A 73 -20.58 0.00 12.91
CA ILE A 73 -19.27 -0.66 13.11
C ILE A 73 -18.16 0.23 12.59
N LEU A 74 -18.30 0.83 11.40
CA LEU A 74 -17.30 1.72 10.81
C LEU A 74 -17.11 2.99 11.65
N SER A 75 -18.20 3.61 12.12
CA SER A 75 -18.16 4.76 13.03
C SER A 75 -17.40 4.45 14.32
N ASN A 76 -17.74 3.35 14.99
CA ASN A 76 -17.08 2.93 16.23
C ASN A 76 -15.59 2.61 16.01
N ALA A 77 -15.25 1.87 14.95
CA ALA A 77 -13.86 1.60 14.59
C ALA A 77 -13.08 2.92 14.35
N THR A 78 -13.67 3.87 13.66
CA THR A 78 -13.08 5.19 13.40
C THR A 78 -12.82 5.96 14.69
N MET A 79 -13.76 5.97 15.64
CA MET A 79 -13.55 6.61 16.94
C MET A 79 -12.36 6.02 17.70
N LYS A 80 -12.19 4.69 17.68
CA LYS A 80 -11.01 4.04 18.29
C LYS A 80 -9.71 4.41 17.59
N LEU A 81 -9.73 4.58 16.26
CA LEU A 81 -8.56 4.99 15.50
C LEU A 81 -8.16 6.44 15.76
N ASN A 82 -9.10 7.32 16.11
CA ASN A 82 -8.77 8.70 16.50
C ASN A 82 -7.82 8.77 17.68
N GLU A 83 -7.91 7.81 18.63
CA GLU A 83 -7.03 7.73 19.80
C GLU A 83 -5.57 7.41 19.44
N LEU A 84 -5.35 6.77 18.29
CA LEU A 84 -4.03 6.41 17.78
C LEU A 84 -3.35 7.56 17.02
N LEU A 85 -4.10 8.61 16.70
CA LEU A 85 -3.64 9.81 16.01
C LEU A 85 -2.86 9.52 14.69
N PRO A 86 -3.39 8.70 13.77
CA PRO A 86 -2.80 8.61 12.42
C PRO A 86 -2.97 9.96 11.70
N ASP A 87 -2.24 10.17 10.59
CA ASP A 87 -2.39 11.40 9.83
C ASP A 87 -3.67 11.45 8.99
N PHE A 88 -4.23 10.29 8.66
CA PHE A 88 -5.53 10.15 7.98
C PHE A 88 -6.10 8.74 8.15
N ILE A 89 -7.39 8.57 7.86
CA ILE A 89 -8.07 7.28 7.81
C ILE A 89 -8.43 6.99 6.35
N ASP A 90 -8.16 5.75 5.90
CA ASP A 90 -8.49 5.33 4.53
C ASP A 90 -9.53 4.21 4.53
N ILE A 91 -10.48 4.28 3.60
CA ILE A 91 -11.52 3.26 3.43
C ILE A 91 -11.19 2.42 2.20
N ASN A 92 -11.08 1.10 2.40
CA ASN A 92 -10.83 0.18 1.30
C ASN A 92 -12.10 -0.12 0.50
N LEU A 93 -12.12 0.33 -0.75
CA LEU A 93 -13.15 0.07 -1.75
C LEU A 93 -12.61 -0.73 -2.95
N GLY A 94 -11.42 -1.32 -2.81
CA GLY A 94 -10.73 -1.97 -3.93
C GLY A 94 -10.43 -3.45 -3.74
N CYS A 95 -10.51 -3.99 -2.53
CA CYS A 95 -10.18 -5.38 -2.26
C CYS A 95 -11.18 -6.33 -2.97
N SER A 96 -10.63 -7.23 -3.80
CA SER A 96 -11.41 -8.20 -4.60
C SER A 96 -11.21 -9.64 -4.12
N VAL A 97 -10.59 -9.85 -2.96
CA VAL A 97 -10.40 -11.18 -2.37
C VAL A 97 -11.77 -11.81 -2.07
N LYS A 98 -12.02 -13.03 -2.55
CA LYS A 98 -13.32 -13.72 -2.44
C LYS A 98 -13.90 -13.70 -1.02
N LYS A 99 -13.08 -13.92 0.02
CA LYS A 99 -13.51 -13.90 1.42
C LYS A 99 -14.04 -12.53 1.85
N VAL A 100 -13.41 -11.45 1.43
CA VAL A 100 -13.80 -10.06 1.73
C VAL A 100 -15.08 -9.69 0.98
N VAL A 101 -15.12 -9.98 -0.32
CA VAL A 101 -16.27 -9.67 -1.21
C VAL A 101 -17.53 -10.43 -0.82
N LYS A 102 -17.43 -11.72 -0.42
CA LYS A 102 -18.58 -12.51 0.05
C LYS A 102 -19.26 -11.91 1.29
N GLN A 103 -18.52 -11.19 2.12
CA GLN A 103 -19.05 -10.51 3.30
C GLN A 103 -19.64 -9.13 2.98
N GLY A 104 -19.55 -8.68 1.75
CA GLY A 104 -20.03 -7.37 1.31
C GLY A 104 -19.03 -6.24 1.51
N TYR A 105 -17.76 -6.54 1.79
CA TYR A 105 -16.71 -5.56 2.09
C TYR A 105 -15.85 -5.20 0.88
N GLY A 106 -15.07 -4.15 1.03
CA GLY A 106 -14.10 -3.72 0.00
C GLY A 106 -14.81 -3.35 -1.31
N SER A 107 -14.40 -3.96 -2.42
CA SER A 107 -15.01 -3.66 -3.72
C SER A 107 -16.50 -4.05 -3.85
N ALA A 108 -17.02 -4.88 -2.95
CA ALA A 108 -18.44 -5.21 -2.94
C ALA A 108 -19.35 -4.01 -2.65
N LEU A 109 -18.87 -3.00 -1.90
CA LEU A 109 -19.59 -1.75 -1.66
C LEU A 109 -19.85 -0.96 -2.96
N LEU A 110 -19.03 -1.16 -3.99
CA LEU A 110 -19.22 -0.49 -5.29
C LEU A 110 -20.42 -0.99 -6.08
N LYS A 111 -21.12 -2.03 -5.60
CA LYS A 111 -22.36 -2.56 -6.21
C LYS A 111 -23.59 -1.74 -5.83
N ASP A 112 -23.59 -1.13 -4.65
CA ASP A 112 -24.71 -0.42 -4.07
C ASP A 112 -24.29 0.95 -3.57
N PHE A 113 -24.66 1.99 -4.30
CA PHE A 113 -24.27 3.37 -4.00
C PHE A 113 -24.94 3.95 -2.75
N ARG A 114 -26.09 3.41 -2.32
CA ARG A 114 -26.72 3.82 -1.07
C ARG A 114 -25.88 3.33 0.12
N ASN A 115 -25.62 2.04 0.17
CA ASN A 115 -24.76 1.46 1.23
C ASN A 115 -23.35 2.07 1.21
N LEU A 116 -22.81 2.37 0.02
CA LEU A 116 -21.54 3.08 -0.11
C LEU A 116 -21.59 4.44 0.59
N LYS A 117 -22.59 5.26 0.29
CA LYS A 117 -22.77 6.60 0.91
C LYS A 117 -22.87 6.49 2.43
N ASP A 118 -23.75 5.61 2.93
CA ASP A 118 -23.98 5.44 4.36
C ASP A 118 -22.69 5.04 5.09
N ALA A 119 -21.93 4.11 4.51
CA ALA A 119 -20.62 3.68 5.04
C ALA A 119 -19.58 4.82 5.06
N ILE A 120 -19.47 5.61 3.98
CA ILE A 120 -18.51 6.72 3.90
C ILE A 120 -18.89 7.85 4.87
N ILE A 121 -20.15 8.26 4.88
CA ILE A 121 -20.64 9.31 5.77
C ILE A 121 -20.41 8.93 7.23
N SER A 122 -20.62 7.67 7.62
CA SER A 122 -20.38 7.22 8.99
C SER A 122 -18.93 7.40 9.44
N VAL A 123 -17.97 7.16 8.55
CA VAL A 123 -16.53 7.37 8.86
C VAL A 123 -16.20 8.86 8.90
N VAL A 124 -16.60 9.62 7.87
CA VAL A 124 -16.31 11.06 7.77
C VAL A 124 -16.89 11.83 8.97
N SER A 125 -18.09 11.48 9.42
CA SER A 125 -18.74 12.12 10.58
C SER A 125 -18.13 11.74 11.93
N SER A 126 -17.32 10.67 11.97
CA SER A 126 -16.75 10.13 13.23
C SER A 126 -15.32 10.58 13.50
N THR A 127 -14.74 11.42 12.65
CA THR A 127 -13.37 11.90 12.81
C THR A 127 -13.20 13.35 12.34
N ARG A 128 -12.17 14.01 12.89
CA ARG A 128 -11.65 15.28 12.37
C ARG A 128 -10.41 15.09 11.47
N LEU A 129 -9.89 13.87 11.41
CA LEU A 129 -8.78 13.54 10.52
C LEU A 129 -9.26 13.54 9.06
N PRO A 130 -8.39 13.83 8.10
CA PRO A 130 -8.69 13.61 6.69
C PRO A 130 -9.12 12.16 6.44
N VAL A 131 -10.18 11.97 5.66
CA VAL A 131 -10.64 10.64 5.22
C VAL A 131 -10.33 10.47 3.75
N SER A 132 -9.71 9.36 3.39
CA SER A 132 -9.47 8.97 2.00
C SER A 132 -10.17 7.66 1.65
N CYS A 133 -10.27 7.38 0.36
CA CYS A 133 -10.77 6.11 -0.13
C CYS A 133 -9.84 5.53 -1.18
N LYS A 134 -9.46 4.25 -1.04
CA LYS A 134 -8.78 3.52 -2.11
C LYS A 134 -9.78 2.67 -2.87
N MET A 135 -10.07 3.06 -4.12
CA MET A 135 -11.12 2.46 -4.94
C MET A 135 -10.60 1.77 -6.20
N ARG A 136 -11.48 1.00 -6.83
CA ARG A 136 -11.38 0.54 -8.23
C ARG A 136 -12.39 1.30 -9.09
N LEU A 137 -12.30 1.15 -10.42
CA LEU A 137 -13.20 1.79 -11.38
C LEU A 137 -14.69 1.39 -11.21
N GLY A 138 -14.93 0.31 -10.52
CA GLY A 138 -16.27 -0.23 -10.26
C GLY A 138 -16.16 -1.70 -9.87
N TYR A 139 -17.32 -2.36 -9.71
CA TYR A 139 -17.32 -3.80 -9.40
C TYR A 139 -17.08 -4.66 -10.66
N ASN A 140 -17.97 -4.64 -11.63
CA ASN A 140 -17.90 -5.39 -12.90
C ASN A 140 -17.89 -4.51 -14.15
N VAL A 141 -18.35 -3.27 -14.01
CA VAL A 141 -18.38 -2.26 -15.05
C VAL A 141 -17.77 -0.98 -14.50
N ASP A 142 -17.11 -0.21 -15.37
CA ASP A 142 -16.56 1.10 -15.01
C ASP A 142 -17.70 2.07 -14.67
N LYS A 143 -17.67 2.55 -13.45
CA LYS A 143 -18.50 3.61 -12.88
C LYS A 143 -17.63 4.60 -12.09
N GLY A 144 -16.34 4.66 -12.41
CA GLY A 144 -15.31 5.36 -11.64
C GLY A 144 -15.63 6.82 -11.40
N VAL A 145 -16.06 7.56 -12.42
CA VAL A 145 -16.47 8.96 -12.28
C VAL A 145 -17.62 9.11 -11.29
N LYS A 146 -18.68 8.31 -11.44
CA LYS A 146 -19.84 8.36 -10.55
C LYS A 146 -19.49 8.04 -9.10
N ILE A 147 -18.65 7.03 -8.90
CA ILE A 147 -18.17 6.63 -7.56
C ILE A 147 -17.36 7.78 -6.95
N ALA A 148 -16.41 8.36 -7.69
CA ALA A 148 -15.57 9.44 -7.22
C ALA A 148 -16.38 10.70 -6.83
N GLN A 149 -17.40 11.06 -7.62
CA GLN A 149 -18.34 12.13 -7.29
C GLN A 149 -19.10 11.85 -5.98
N ILE A 150 -19.60 10.62 -5.80
CA ILE A 150 -20.25 10.20 -4.56
C ILE A 150 -19.30 10.36 -3.37
N LEU A 151 -18.04 9.92 -3.49
CA LEU A 151 -17.06 10.04 -2.42
C LEU A 151 -16.75 11.51 -2.08
N GLN A 152 -16.61 12.36 -3.10
CA GLN A 152 -16.45 13.80 -2.92
C GLN A 152 -17.65 14.41 -2.18
N ASP A 153 -18.88 14.09 -2.61
CA ASP A 153 -20.12 14.60 -1.99
C ASP A 153 -20.27 14.13 -0.53
N CYS A 154 -19.69 12.98 -0.18
CA CYS A 154 -19.65 12.49 1.21
C CYS A 154 -18.54 13.13 2.06
N GLY A 155 -17.72 14.05 1.52
CA GLY A 155 -16.68 14.76 2.27
C GLY A 155 -15.34 14.06 2.34
N VAL A 156 -15.06 13.11 1.42
CA VAL A 156 -13.74 12.46 1.31
C VAL A 156 -12.69 13.50 0.88
N SER A 157 -11.55 13.51 1.55
CA SER A 157 -10.49 14.51 1.34
C SER A 157 -9.64 14.25 0.09
N PHE A 158 -9.43 12.98 -0.28
CA PHE A 158 -8.73 12.56 -1.50
C PHE A 158 -9.04 11.09 -1.80
N ILE A 159 -8.79 10.65 -3.03
CA ILE A 159 -9.01 9.26 -3.46
C ILE A 159 -7.78 8.67 -4.13
N ALA A 160 -7.54 7.36 -3.94
CA ALA A 160 -6.57 6.59 -4.70
C ALA A 160 -7.32 5.61 -5.61
N VAL A 161 -7.10 5.69 -6.92
CA VAL A 161 -7.86 4.96 -7.93
C VAL A 161 -7.00 3.91 -8.61
N HIS A 162 -7.36 2.63 -8.46
CA HIS A 162 -6.77 1.55 -9.25
C HIS A 162 -7.56 1.39 -10.56
N GLY A 163 -6.90 1.58 -11.69
CA GLY A 163 -7.48 1.60 -13.04
C GLY A 163 -8.00 0.25 -13.53
N ARG A 164 -8.70 -0.51 -12.70
CA ARG A 164 -9.36 -1.79 -13.03
C ARG A 164 -10.69 -1.90 -12.30
N VAL A 165 -11.66 -2.60 -12.92
CA VAL A 165 -12.85 -3.06 -12.20
C VAL A 165 -12.49 -4.21 -11.25
N ALA A 166 -13.32 -4.46 -10.22
CA ALA A 166 -13.02 -5.45 -9.19
C ALA A 166 -12.95 -6.88 -9.74
N THR A 167 -13.84 -7.23 -10.66
CA THR A 167 -13.92 -8.58 -11.25
C THR A 167 -12.71 -8.93 -12.12
N SER A 168 -12.00 -7.94 -12.66
CA SER A 168 -10.78 -8.18 -13.45
C SER A 168 -9.58 -8.61 -12.60
N LEU A 169 -9.66 -8.51 -11.27
CA LEU A 169 -8.54 -8.78 -10.35
C LEU A 169 -7.27 -8.05 -10.78
N PHE A 170 -6.32 -8.76 -11.41
CA PHE A 170 -5.07 -8.22 -11.97
C PHE A 170 -4.93 -8.51 -13.47
N SER A 171 -5.99 -9.04 -14.12
CA SER A 171 -5.99 -9.33 -15.55
C SER A 171 -6.05 -8.05 -16.38
N GLY A 172 -5.50 -8.11 -17.60
CA GLY A 172 -5.43 -6.97 -18.51
C GLY A 172 -4.48 -5.88 -18.02
N LYS A 173 -4.58 -4.70 -18.60
CA LYS A 173 -3.83 -3.48 -18.22
C LYS A 173 -4.69 -2.58 -17.33
N SER A 174 -4.04 -1.78 -16.50
CA SER A 174 -4.69 -0.69 -15.77
C SER A 174 -5.11 0.41 -16.75
N ASP A 175 -6.36 0.83 -16.67
CA ASP A 175 -6.94 1.87 -17.52
C ASP A 175 -6.69 3.25 -16.91
N TRP A 176 -5.64 3.90 -17.38
CA TRP A 176 -5.25 5.24 -16.93
C TRP A 176 -6.10 6.34 -17.59
N GLU A 177 -6.72 6.08 -18.74
CA GLU A 177 -7.69 7.03 -19.32
C GLU A 177 -8.95 7.17 -18.44
N SER A 178 -9.44 6.06 -17.89
CA SER A 178 -10.52 6.12 -16.90
C SER A 178 -10.10 6.87 -15.62
N ILE A 179 -8.84 6.73 -15.16
CA ILE A 179 -8.32 7.50 -14.02
C ILE A 179 -8.27 8.99 -14.35
N LYS A 180 -7.80 9.37 -15.55
CA LYS A 180 -7.80 10.75 -16.06
C LYS A 180 -9.20 11.34 -16.08
N LYS A 181 -10.18 10.62 -16.63
CA LYS A 181 -11.58 11.05 -16.64
C LYS A 181 -12.12 11.29 -15.22
N ILE A 182 -11.74 10.45 -14.25
CA ILE A 182 -12.10 10.69 -12.85
C ILE A 182 -11.50 12.01 -12.37
N LYS A 183 -10.19 12.24 -12.62
CA LYS A 183 -9.51 13.49 -12.22
C LYS A 183 -10.19 14.73 -12.81
N GLU A 184 -10.65 14.68 -14.04
CA GLU A 184 -11.33 15.78 -14.73
C GLU A 184 -12.74 16.07 -14.18
N ASN A 185 -13.34 15.14 -13.43
CA ASN A 185 -14.73 15.20 -12.98
C ASN A 185 -14.91 15.35 -11.45
N VAL A 186 -13.81 15.53 -10.70
CA VAL A 186 -13.84 15.80 -9.26
C VAL A 186 -12.85 16.90 -8.89
N ASN A 187 -13.14 17.61 -7.78
CA ASN A 187 -12.29 18.69 -7.26
C ASN A 187 -11.30 18.19 -6.18
N ILE A 188 -11.59 17.05 -5.56
CA ILE A 188 -10.69 16.44 -4.58
C ILE A 188 -9.46 15.84 -5.28
N PRO A 189 -8.31 15.79 -4.59
CA PRO A 189 -7.11 15.19 -5.15
C PRO A 189 -7.31 13.72 -5.53
N VAL A 190 -6.76 13.32 -6.68
CA VAL A 190 -6.79 11.96 -7.23
C VAL A 190 -5.38 11.41 -7.31
N ILE A 191 -5.16 10.24 -6.72
CA ILE A 191 -3.91 9.48 -6.79
C ILE A 191 -4.11 8.33 -7.76
N GLY A 192 -3.32 8.28 -8.84
CA GLY A 192 -3.37 7.21 -9.82
C GLY A 192 -2.60 5.96 -9.34
N ASN A 193 -3.20 4.78 -9.57
CA ASN A 193 -2.59 3.51 -9.19
C ASN A 193 -2.84 2.42 -10.25
N GLY A 194 -1.85 1.60 -10.49
CA GLY A 194 -1.94 0.39 -11.31
C GLY A 194 -0.86 0.30 -12.37
N ASP A 195 -0.21 -0.87 -12.42
CA ASP A 195 0.81 -1.27 -13.40
C ASP A 195 2.04 -0.35 -13.56
N ILE A 196 2.30 0.52 -12.63
CA ILE A 196 3.58 1.23 -12.54
C ILE A 196 4.66 0.22 -12.17
N LYS A 197 5.63 0.00 -13.07
CA LYS A 197 6.72 -0.98 -12.90
C LYS A 197 8.10 -0.33 -12.89
N THR A 198 8.26 0.80 -13.59
CA THR A 198 9.52 1.53 -13.71
C THR A 198 9.32 3.01 -13.41
N PRO A 199 10.41 3.76 -13.13
CA PRO A 199 10.33 5.21 -12.97
C PRO A 199 9.80 5.94 -14.21
N GLU A 200 10.16 5.46 -15.42
CA GLU A 200 9.69 6.04 -16.68
C GLU A 200 8.17 5.86 -16.85
N GLU A 201 7.66 4.65 -16.57
CA GLU A 201 6.20 4.42 -16.58
C GLU A 201 5.50 5.29 -15.53
N ALA A 202 6.10 5.49 -14.35
CA ALA A 202 5.55 6.36 -13.32
C ALA A 202 5.41 7.80 -13.80
N LEU A 203 6.46 8.33 -14.42
CA LEU A 203 6.48 9.71 -14.95
C LEU A 203 5.48 9.88 -16.10
N SER A 204 5.54 9.01 -17.13
CA SER A 204 4.65 9.07 -18.30
C SER A 204 3.18 9.01 -17.88
N LEU A 205 2.80 8.02 -17.05
CA LEU A 205 1.42 7.85 -16.59
C LEU A 205 0.94 9.03 -15.72
N TRP A 206 1.83 9.63 -14.92
CA TRP A 206 1.50 10.80 -14.12
C TRP A 206 1.25 12.03 -15.00
N GLU A 207 2.15 12.29 -15.94
CA GLU A 207 2.05 13.43 -16.86
C GLU A 207 0.83 13.32 -17.78
N GLU A 208 0.55 12.13 -18.34
CA GLU A 208 -0.55 11.90 -19.25
C GLU A 208 -1.92 11.95 -18.58
N SER A 209 -2.03 11.39 -17.37
CA SER A 209 -3.30 11.34 -16.63
C SER A 209 -3.63 12.61 -15.84
N LYS A 210 -2.62 13.50 -15.62
CA LYS A 210 -2.78 14.75 -14.85
C LYS A 210 -3.30 14.53 -13.41
N VAL A 211 -3.12 13.34 -12.85
CA VAL A 211 -3.49 13.05 -11.45
C VAL A 211 -2.60 13.84 -10.48
N ASP A 212 -3.11 14.07 -9.27
CA ASP A 212 -2.42 14.89 -8.26
C ASP A 212 -1.22 14.16 -7.62
N GLY A 213 -1.21 12.85 -7.65
CA GLY A 213 -0.12 12.01 -7.16
C GLY A 213 -0.23 10.58 -7.70
N ILE A 214 0.77 9.77 -7.40
CA ILE A 214 0.78 8.36 -7.81
C ILE A 214 0.98 7.42 -6.64
N MET A 215 0.48 6.20 -6.79
CA MET A 215 0.62 5.13 -5.80
C MET A 215 1.30 3.91 -6.42
N ILE A 216 2.41 3.49 -5.85
CA ILE A 216 3.19 2.36 -6.30
C ILE A 216 2.95 1.15 -5.38
N GLY A 217 2.64 0.00 -5.96
CA GLY A 217 2.45 -1.26 -5.22
C GLY A 217 3.57 -2.25 -5.51
N ARG A 218 3.30 -3.25 -6.32
CA ARG A 218 4.17 -4.42 -6.58
C ARG A 218 5.58 -4.09 -7.03
N ALA A 219 5.79 -2.96 -7.68
CA ALA A 219 7.11 -2.54 -8.13
C ALA A 219 8.07 -2.14 -6.99
N SER A 220 7.56 -1.89 -5.79
CA SER A 220 8.37 -1.64 -4.59
C SER A 220 8.91 -2.93 -3.94
N LEU A 221 8.38 -4.11 -4.31
CA LEU A 221 8.76 -5.38 -3.71
C LEU A 221 10.19 -5.77 -4.08
N GLY A 222 11.10 -5.74 -3.09
CA GLY A 222 12.53 -5.92 -3.30
C GLY A 222 13.19 -4.77 -4.05
N ASN A 223 12.47 -3.70 -4.27
CA ASN A 223 12.94 -2.48 -4.96
C ASN A 223 12.35 -1.22 -4.30
N PRO A 224 12.61 -0.95 -3.02
CA PRO A 224 12.14 0.28 -2.38
C PRO A 224 12.76 1.54 -2.99
N TRP A 225 13.87 1.41 -3.72
CA TRP A 225 14.53 2.50 -4.46
C TRP A 225 13.61 3.18 -5.48
N ILE A 226 12.56 2.50 -5.95
CA ILE A 226 11.65 3.03 -6.97
C ILE A 226 11.09 4.41 -6.60
N PHE A 227 10.84 4.68 -5.32
CA PHE A 227 10.36 5.98 -4.86
C PHE A 227 11.38 7.08 -5.09
N LYS A 228 12.65 6.82 -4.71
CA LYS A 228 13.77 7.73 -4.96
C LYS A 228 14.03 7.87 -6.45
N GLN A 229 14.03 6.77 -7.19
CA GLN A 229 14.31 6.74 -8.64
C GLN A 229 13.29 7.58 -9.43
N VAL A 230 12.00 7.52 -9.09
CA VAL A 230 10.99 8.38 -9.73
C VAL A 230 11.27 9.85 -9.43
N LYS A 231 11.57 10.20 -8.18
CA LYS A 231 11.91 11.58 -7.80
C LYS A 231 13.19 12.08 -8.48
N ASP A 232 14.21 11.24 -8.55
CA ASP A 232 15.47 11.57 -9.23
C ASP A 232 15.25 11.79 -10.75
N LEU A 233 14.43 10.94 -11.38
CA LEU A 233 14.07 11.09 -12.80
C LEU A 233 13.34 12.41 -13.05
N ILE A 234 12.35 12.75 -12.22
CA ILE A 234 11.61 14.04 -12.32
C ILE A 234 12.55 15.23 -12.14
N LYS A 235 13.46 15.17 -11.15
CA LYS A 235 14.33 16.30 -10.80
C LYS A 235 15.52 16.45 -11.73
N ASN A 236 16.14 15.33 -12.12
CA ASN A 236 17.48 15.32 -12.75
C ASN A 236 17.46 14.70 -14.15
N GLY A 237 16.32 14.19 -14.64
CA GLY A 237 16.19 13.48 -15.92
C GLY A 237 16.88 12.09 -15.94
N LYS A 238 17.41 11.63 -14.82
CA LYS A 238 18.10 10.34 -14.69
C LYS A 238 18.04 9.80 -13.26
N TYR A 239 18.23 8.51 -13.10
CA TYR A 239 18.34 7.83 -11.81
C TYR A 239 19.33 6.68 -11.89
N GLU A 240 19.78 6.18 -10.75
CA GLU A 240 20.67 5.04 -10.63
C GLU A 240 19.92 3.79 -10.17
N LYS A 241 20.37 2.62 -10.65
CA LYS A 241 19.87 1.33 -10.18
C LYS A 241 20.78 0.83 -9.05
N PRO A 242 20.20 0.19 -8.01
CA PRO A 242 21.01 -0.31 -6.91
C PRO A 242 21.94 -1.43 -7.39
N THR A 243 23.17 -1.42 -6.89
CA THR A 243 24.13 -2.53 -7.02
C THR A 243 23.66 -3.76 -6.24
N LEU A 244 24.30 -4.91 -6.44
CA LEU A 244 24.00 -6.08 -5.63
C LEU A 244 24.37 -5.85 -4.15
N GLU A 245 25.49 -5.22 -3.88
CA GLU A 245 25.93 -4.86 -2.54
C GLU A 245 24.87 -3.99 -1.81
N GLU A 246 24.37 -2.94 -2.46
CA GLU A 246 23.30 -2.09 -1.90
C GLU A 246 22.02 -2.89 -1.63
N ARG A 247 21.64 -3.79 -2.55
CA ARG A 247 20.45 -4.65 -2.38
C ARG A 247 20.60 -5.58 -1.20
N VAL A 248 21.77 -6.21 -1.04
CA VAL A 248 22.07 -7.09 0.10
C VAL A 248 22.11 -6.30 1.40
N ASN A 249 22.72 -5.12 1.39
CA ASN A 249 22.80 -4.27 2.58
C ASN A 249 21.41 -3.81 3.06
N VAL A 250 20.55 -3.35 2.16
CA VAL A 250 19.17 -2.97 2.51
C VAL A 250 18.37 -4.17 3.00
N LEU A 251 18.53 -5.35 2.38
CA LEU A 251 17.90 -6.58 2.86
C LEU A 251 18.38 -6.95 4.27
N ARG A 252 19.68 -6.83 4.55
CA ARG A 252 20.27 -7.05 5.88
C ARG A 252 19.65 -6.10 6.92
N GLN A 253 19.57 -4.82 6.60
CA GLN A 253 18.94 -3.83 7.47
C GLN A 253 17.44 -4.11 7.70
N HIS A 254 16.74 -4.54 6.66
CA HIS A 254 15.34 -4.92 6.78
C HIS A 254 15.15 -6.14 7.69
N TYR A 255 16.01 -7.17 7.59
CA TYR A 255 16.02 -8.29 8.53
C TYR A 255 16.28 -7.85 9.96
N LYS A 256 17.30 -7.02 10.19
CA LYS A 256 17.61 -6.47 11.53
C LYS A 256 16.38 -5.77 12.12
N LEU A 257 15.79 -4.88 11.34
CA LEU A 257 14.62 -4.12 11.75
C LEU A 257 13.41 -5.03 12.07
N ALA A 258 13.13 -6.01 11.23
CA ALA A 258 11.97 -6.90 11.40
C ALA A 258 12.15 -7.88 12.57
N THR A 259 13.38 -8.38 12.78
CA THR A 259 13.66 -9.39 13.80
C THR A 259 14.23 -8.83 15.09
N ASP A 260 14.43 -7.53 15.19
CA ASP A 260 15.10 -6.89 16.32
C ASP A 260 16.44 -7.59 16.62
N ASP A 261 17.31 -7.63 15.61
CA ASP A 261 18.60 -8.32 15.63
C ASP A 261 18.51 -9.81 16.06
N GLY A 262 17.44 -10.48 15.61
CA GLY A 262 17.21 -11.92 15.84
C GLY A 262 16.39 -12.26 17.07
N LYS A 263 16.01 -11.29 17.91
CA LYS A 263 15.18 -11.52 19.10
C LYS A 263 13.75 -11.95 18.76
N LYS A 264 13.19 -11.47 17.63
CA LYS A 264 11.84 -11.78 17.13
C LYS A 264 11.91 -12.84 16.02
N LYS A 265 12.20 -14.09 16.39
CA LYS A 265 12.39 -15.21 15.44
C LYS A 265 11.16 -15.48 14.56
N GLU A 266 9.95 -15.22 15.06
CA GLU A 266 8.70 -15.36 14.33
C GLU A 266 8.66 -14.49 13.08
N ASN A 267 9.34 -13.35 13.06
CA ASN A 267 9.38 -12.44 11.92
C ASN A 267 10.31 -12.92 10.79
N ILE A 268 11.17 -13.91 11.04
CA ILE A 268 12.01 -14.52 10.01
C ILE A 268 11.13 -15.11 8.89
N TYR A 269 9.99 -15.71 9.22
CA TYR A 269 9.07 -16.26 8.22
C TYR A 269 8.50 -15.19 7.29
N ILE A 270 8.21 -14.01 7.83
CA ILE A 270 7.70 -12.85 7.06
C ILE A 270 8.77 -12.38 6.08
N MET A 271 10.05 -12.38 6.50
CA MET A 271 11.16 -11.89 5.71
C MET A 271 11.56 -12.79 4.54
N ARG A 272 11.18 -14.09 4.53
CA ARG A 272 11.54 -15.03 3.42
C ARG A 272 11.10 -14.52 2.06
N LYS A 273 9.89 -13.96 1.94
CA LYS A 273 9.39 -13.38 0.69
C LYS A 273 10.22 -12.16 0.26
N HIS A 274 10.64 -11.31 1.21
CA HIS A 274 11.50 -10.16 0.93
C HIS A 274 12.87 -10.59 0.44
N PHE A 275 13.47 -11.62 1.01
CA PHE A 275 14.71 -12.21 0.50
C PHE A 275 14.59 -12.56 -0.99
N HIS A 276 13.50 -13.24 -1.36
CA HIS A 276 13.28 -13.64 -2.76
C HIS A 276 13.08 -12.42 -3.69
N TRP A 277 12.45 -11.37 -3.23
CA TRP A 277 12.23 -10.16 -4.02
C TRP A 277 13.51 -9.35 -4.19
N TYR A 278 14.23 -9.06 -3.11
CA TYR A 278 15.48 -8.28 -3.17
C TYR A 278 16.54 -8.94 -4.04
N LEU A 279 16.63 -10.26 -4.04
CA LEU A 279 17.65 -11.02 -4.76
C LEU A 279 17.15 -11.66 -6.05
N LYS A 280 16.04 -11.15 -6.59
CA LYS A 280 15.54 -11.56 -7.92
C LYS A 280 16.60 -11.23 -8.99
N GLY A 281 16.91 -12.22 -9.83
CA GLY A 281 17.87 -12.07 -10.95
C GLY A 281 19.35 -12.23 -10.57
N VAL A 282 19.68 -12.46 -9.29
CA VAL A 282 21.05 -12.76 -8.87
C VAL A 282 21.43 -14.18 -9.34
N LYS A 283 22.64 -14.32 -9.90
CA LYS A 283 23.16 -15.62 -10.36
C LYS A 283 23.34 -16.58 -9.18
N ASN A 284 23.18 -17.87 -9.42
CA ASN A 284 23.38 -18.94 -8.43
C ASN A 284 22.58 -18.81 -7.12
N ILE A 285 21.56 -17.96 -7.09
CA ILE A 285 20.76 -17.69 -5.87
C ILE A 285 19.95 -18.92 -5.40
N LYS A 286 19.75 -19.94 -6.25
CA LYS A 286 18.86 -21.09 -5.95
C LYS A 286 19.28 -21.82 -4.67
N MET A 287 20.56 -22.12 -4.50
CA MET A 287 21.08 -22.81 -3.32
C MET A 287 20.85 -22.03 -2.02
N PHE A 288 20.97 -20.70 -2.06
CA PHE A 288 20.72 -19.84 -0.91
C PHE A 288 19.23 -19.76 -0.56
N LYS A 289 18.35 -19.78 -1.59
CA LYS A 289 16.88 -19.79 -1.38
C LYS A 289 16.42 -21.01 -0.59
N GLU A 290 16.97 -22.20 -0.87
CA GLU A 290 16.64 -23.42 -0.12
C GLU A 290 17.04 -23.31 1.35
N ARG A 291 18.23 -22.79 1.64
CA ARG A 291 18.71 -22.59 3.00
C ARG A 291 17.85 -21.57 3.75
N ILE A 292 17.57 -20.40 3.17
CA ILE A 292 16.71 -19.37 3.75
C ILE A 292 15.31 -19.89 4.07
N ASN A 293 14.74 -20.74 3.22
CA ASN A 293 13.41 -21.29 3.46
C ASN A 293 13.36 -22.31 4.61
N ARG A 294 14.50 -22.89 4.98
CA ARG A 294 14.61 -23.90 6.06
C ARG A 294 15.06 -23.30 7.38
N THR A 295 15.98 -22.35 7.36
CA THR A 295 16.55 -21.79 8.58
C THR A 295 15.59 -20.80 9.28
N THR A 296 15.70 -20.79 10.60
CA THR A 296 15.13 -19.77 11.50
C THR A 296 16.23 -19.15 12.37
N ASP A 297 17.49 -19.46 12.04
CA ASP A 297 18.65 -18.89 12.71
C ASP A 297 19.06 -17.59 12.03
N TYR A 298 19.00 -16.51 12.79
CA TYR A 298 19.36 -15.17 12.33
C TYR A 298 20.84 -15.08 11.92
N SER A 299 21.75 -15.72 12.66
CA SER A 299 23.18 -15.70 12.36
C SER A 299 23.47 -16.40 11.03
N GLU A 300 22.83 -17.54 10.78
CA GLU A 300 22.93 -18.24 9.50
C GLU A 300 22.42 -17.38 8.33
N ILE A 301 21.32 -16.61 8.55
CA ILE A 301 20.80 -15.69 7.53
C ILE A 301 21.84 -14.61 7.21
N MET A 302 22.47 -14.02 8.22
CA MET A 302 23.51 -13.00 8.01
C MET A 302 24.72 -13.57 7.24
N GLU A 303 25.20 -14.77 7.60
CA GLU A 303 26.28 -15.46 6.84
C GLU A 303 25.89 -15.71 5.38
N ILE A 304 24.65 -16.10 5.12
CA ILE A 304 24.15 -16.30 3.74
C ILE A 304 24.24 -14.99 2.96
N LEU A 305 23.81 -13.86 3.55
CA LEU A 305 23.87 -12.55 2.91
C LEU A 305 25.33 -12.15 2.62
N ASP A 306 26.26 -12.37 3.55
CA ASP A 306 27.69 -12.09 3.36
C ASP A 306 28.28 -12.91 2.20
N ARG A 307 27.88 -14.18 2.05
CA ARG A 307 28.31 -15.04 0.94
C ARG A 307 27.74 -14.58 -0.41
N ILE A 308 26.49 -14.11 -0.44
CA ILE A 308 25.87 -13.59 -1.66
C ILE A 308 26.57 -12.31 -2.11
N GLU A 309 26.89 -11.43 -1.18
CA GLU A 309 27.61 -10.19 -1.45
C GLU A 309 29.01 -10.41 -2.04
N LYS A 310 29.75 -11.41 -1.52
CA LYS A 310 31.10 -11.76 -1.99
C LYS A 310 31.14 -12.50 -3.33
N ASN A 311 30.09 -13.21 -3.70
CA ASN A 311 30.07 -14.11 -4.87
C ASN A 311 29.22 -13.56 -6.05
N GLY A 312 28.66 -12.40 -5.93
CA GLY A 312 27.83 -11.76 -6.97
C GLY A 312 28.51 -10.59 -7.60
#